data_a3bd93a90872c582f620142e78a3f31d
#
_entry.id   a3bd93a90872c582f620142e78a3f31d
#
_cell.length_a   1.000
_cell.length_b   1.000
_cell.length_c   1.000
_cell.angle_alpha   90.00
_cell.angle_beta   90.00
_cell.angle_gamma   90.00
#
_symmetry.space_group_name_H-M   'P 1'
#
loop_
_entity.id
_entity.type
_entity.pdbx_description
1 polymer ?
#
loop_
_entity_poly.entity_id
_entity_poly.type
_entity_poly.pdbx_seq_one_letter_code
_entity_poly.pdbx_strand_id
1 'polypeptide(L)'
;MLVNQLDRSTKRDGYSYSYEMSHEDFYIYMLVHNSNHFRIGGMGARMVLDSYVFLKNHQSELDYDYLNVMLEKIGIAKYEKRVREIAFNWFAKPQAELKFDDIEEYILLSGTLGRVDVGTMINSHKTITENNKSKFSYLVSSIFPPKSEMQYKYPYVKKTPFLLPISWCHMWGKRLFVDRNINFKSGIKNRMSYTDEDVNLYKSLLDEMGFDGIGINNFCLLYTSDAADE
;
A
#
# COMPACT_ATOMS: atom_id res chain seq x y z
N MET A 1 11.41 -9.30 10.82
CA MET A 1 12.34 -8.18 10.59
C MET A 1 12.16 -7.04 11.58
N LEU A 2 10.97 -6.80 12.08
CA LEU A 2 10.66 -5.90 13.21
C LEU A 2 10.61 -6.61 14.57
N VAL A 3 11.17 -7.81 14.66
CA VAL A 3 11.05 -8.71 15.82
C VAL A 3 11.67 -8.15 17.11
N ASN A 4 12.61 -7.20 16.97
CA ASN A 4 13.30 -6.62 18.13
C ASN A 4 12.79 -5.24 18.55
N GLN A 5 11.69 -4.74 17.96
CA GLN A 5 11.14 -3.42 18.33
C GLN A 5 10.53 -3.43 19.75
N LEU A 6 9.96 -4.56 20.17
CA LEU A 6 9.46 -4.70 21.53
C LEU A 6 10.57 -4.65 22.57
N ASP A 7 11.76 -5.17 22.22
CA ASP A 7 12.94 -5.16 23.13
C ASP A 7 13.50 -3.74 23.32
N ARG A 8 13.24 -2.84 22.37
CA ARG A 8 13.63 -1.41 22.41
C ARG A 8 12.54 -0.50 22.93
N SER A 9 11.33 -1.02 23.09
CA SER A 9 10.21 -0.23 23.59
C SER A 9 10.29 -0.04 25.10
N THR A 10 9.91 1.15 25.58
CA THR A 10 9.83 1.47 27.00
C THR A 10 8.43 1.23 27.50
N LYS A 11 8.32 0.62 28.69
CA LYS A 11 7.03 0.43 29.32
C LYS A 11 6.48 1.78 29.75
N ARG A 12 5.21 2.05 29.43
CA ARG A 12 4.55 3.29 29.78
C ARG A 12 4.19 3.31 31.28
N ASP A 13 4.57 4.38 31.96
CA ASP A 13 4.28 4.53 33.39
C ASP A 13 2.78 4.50 33.69
N GLY A 14 2.39 3.74 34.71
CA GLY A 14 1.00 3.57 35.09
C GLY A 14 0.20 2.53 34.30
N TYR A 15 0.79 1.90 33.27
CA TYR A 15 0.12 0.89 32.44
C TYR A 15 0.81 -0.48 32.54
N SER A 16 0.00 -1.56 32.71
CA SER A 16 0.54 -2.91 32.83
C SER A 16 1.03 -3.51 31.51
N TYR A 17 0.41 -3.11 30.38
CA TYR A 17 0.61 -3.73 29.05
C TYR A 17 0.77 -2.69 27.94
N SER A 18 1.09 -1.44 28.24
CA SER A 18 1.33 -0.38 27.26
C SER A 18 2.82 -0.08 27.16
N TYR A 19 3.32 -0.02 25.93
CA TYR A 19 4.74 0.26 25.62
C TYR A 19 4.80 1.38 24.59
N GLU A 20 5.85 2.18 24.66
CA GLU A 20 6.16 3.25 23.71
C GLU A 20 7.35 2.82 22.87
N MET A 21 7.23 2.98 21.56
CA MET A 21 8.36 2.79 20.63
C MET A 21 9.35 3.94 20.79
N SER A 22 10.63 3.69 20.48
CA SER A 22 11.59 4.79 20.30
C SER A 22 11.14 5.66 19.11
N HIS A 23 11.61 6.91 19.06
CA HIS A 23 11.26 7.82 17.96
C HIS A 23 11.72 7.26 16.61
N GLU A 24 12.88 6.62 16.54
CA GLU A 24 13.40 5.98 15.34
C GLU A 24 12.50 4.83 14.87
N ASP A 25 12.13 3.93 15.80
CA ASP A 25 11.32 2.77 15.46
C ASP A 25 9.90 3.18 15.03
N PHE A 26 9.35 4.22 15.65
CA PHE A 26 8.07 4.80 15.21
C PHE A 26 8.18 5.44 13.82
N TYR A 27 9.25 6.17 13.55
CA TYR A 27 9.49 6.77 12.23
C TYR A 27 9.64 5.71 11.15
N ILE A 28 10.41 4.66 11.42
CA ILE A 28 10.56 3.50 10.51
C ILE A 28 9.19 2.85 10.25
N TYR A 29 8.41 2.61 11.30
CA TYR A 29 7.07 2.03 11.17
C TYR A 29 6.17 2.88 10.27
N MET A 30 6.14 4.20 10.49
CA MET A 30 5.36 5.13 9.68
C MET A 30 5.80 5.12 8.22
N LEU A 31 7.11 5.11 7.95
CA LEU A 31 7.65 5.05 6.59
C LEU A 31 7.32 3.74 5.89
N VAL A 32 7.45 2.60 6.58
CA VAL A 32 7.07 1.29 6.03
C VAL A 32 5.59 1.26 5.68
N HIS A 33 4.73 1.75 6.57
CA HIS A 33 3.30 1.85 6.32
C HIS A 33 3.00 2.71 5.09
N ASN A 34 3.56 3.92 5.03
CA ASN A 34 3.37 4.87 3.94
C ASN A 34 3.93 4.34 2.61
N SER A 35 5.08 3.66 2.64
CA SER A 35 5.68 3.05 1.45
C SER A 35 4.80 1.95 0.86
N ASN A 36 4.15 1.16 1.71
CA ASN A 36 3.18 0.16 1.26
C ASN A 36 1.96 0.80 0.59
N HIS A 37 1.44 1.89 1.15
CA HIS A 37 0.37 2.65 0.51
C HIS A 37 0.80 3.19 -0.85
N PHE A 38 1.97 3.82 -0.94
CA PHE A 38 2.50 4.34 -2.20
C PHE A 38 2.58 3.25 -3.29
N ARG A 39 3.05 2.05 -2.93
CA ARG A 39 3.22 0.91 -3.83
C ARG A 39 1.92 0.22 -4.24
N ILE A 40 0.85 0.36 -3.50
CA ILE A 40 -0.40 -0.39 -3.74
C ILE A 40 -1.48 0.50 -4.34
N GLY A 41 -1.58 1.74 -3.93
CA GLY A 41 -2.71 2.57 -4.32
C GLY A 41 -2.45 4.06 -4.22
N GLY A 42 -1.20 4.46 -4.04
CA GLY A 42 -0.81 5.84 -3.87
C GLY A 42 -0.82 6.30 -2.42
N MET A 43 0.01 7.28 -2.15
CA MET A 43 0.16 7.94 -0.86
C MET A 43 -0.53 9.30 -0.93
N GLY A 44 -1.36 9.63 0.06
CA GLY A 44 -2.01 10.93 0.10
C GLY A 44 -1.14 12.00 0.77
N ALA A 45 -1.44 13.28 0.49
CA ALA A 45 -0.75 14.44 1.05
C ALA A 45 -0.70 14.44 2.59
N ARG A 46 -1.69 13.83 3.26
CA ARG A 46 -1.70 13.68 4.72
C ARG A 46 -0.50 12.90 5.23
N MET A 47 -0.11 11.82 4.56
CA MET A 47 1.04 10.99 4.98
C MET A 47 2.36 11.76 4.88
N VAL A 48 2.46 12.67 3.90
CA VAL A 48 3.60 13.61 3.79
C VAL A 48 3.59 14.60 4.94
N LEU A 49 2.42 15.14 5.29
CA LEU A 49 2.26 16.05 6.42
C LEU A 49 2.63 15.37 7.75
N ASP A 50 2.18 14.12 7.96
CA ASP A 50 2.51 13.36 9.17
C ASP A 50 4.04 13.17 9.31
N SER A 51 4.74 12.90 8.19
CA SER A 51 6.20 12.81 8.15
C SER A 51 6.86 14.16 8.48
N TYR A 52 6.35 15.26 7.94
CA TYR A 52 6.84 16.61 8.26
C TYR A 52 6.68 16.95 9.75
N VAL A 53 5.48 16.73 10.29
CA VAL A 53 5.18 17.05 11.70
C VAL A 53 6.06 16.23 12.64
N PHE A 54 6.23 14.95 12.35
CA PHE A 54 7.09 14.09 13.13
C PHE A 54 8.55 14.59 13.13
N LEU A 55 9.13 14.79 11.95
CA LEU A 55 10.52 15.26 11.83
C LEU A 55 10.72 16.66 12.43
N LYS A 56 9.76 17.58 12.23
CA LYS A 56 9.83 18.92 12.83
C LYS A 56 9.97 18.88 14.34
N ASN A 57 9.30 17.92 14.99
CA ASN A 57 9.30 17.81 16.44
C ASN A 57 10.46 16.99 17.00
N HIS A 58 10.95 15.99 16.27
CA HIS A 58 11.87 14.98 16.81
C HIS A 58 13.22 14.87 16.08
N GLN A 59 13.43 15.59 14.96
CA GLN A 59 14.65 15.42 14.15
C GLN A 59 15.97 15.60 14.92
N SER A 60 15.99 16.42 15.99
CA SER A 60 17.19 16.63 16.81
C SER A 60 17.47 15.52 17.83
N GLU A 61 16.49 14.63 18.03
CA GLU A 61 16.55 13.53 19.02
C GLU A 61 16.85 12.17 18.35
N LEU A 62 16.74 12.12 16.99
CA LEU A 62 16.87 10.89 16.25
C LEU A 62 18.34 10.44 16.11
N ASP A 63 18.58 9.15 16.34
CA ASP A 63 19.81 8.47 15.98
C ASP A 63 19.82 8.15 14.46
N TYR A 64 20.43 9.05 13.69
CA TYR A 64 20.49 8.91 12.22
C TYR A 64 21.39 7.76 11.76
N ASP A 65 22.37 7.34 12.54
CA ASP A 65 23.22 6.19 12.19
C ASP A 65 22.37 4.91 12.25
N TYR A 66 21.60 4.74 13.31
CA TYR A 66 20.66 3.64 13.43
C TYR A 66 19.57 3.69 12.32
N LEU A 67 18.98 4.86 12.08
CA LEU A 67 17.96 5.02 11.05
C LEU A 67 18.49 4.64 9.67
N ASN A 68 19.65 5.15 9.27
CA ASN A 68 20.23 4.86 7.96
C ASN A 68 20.47 3.37 7.77
N VAL A 69 21.07 2.70 8.76
CA VAL A 69 21.31 1.25 8.72
C VAL A 69 20.00 0.48 8.56
N MET A 70 18.95 0.86 9.29
CA MET A 70 17.67 0.17 9.23
C MET A 70 16.92 0.44 7.93
N LEU A 71 16.92 1.67 7.44
CA LEU A 71 16.26 2.05 6.17
C LEU A 71 16.91 1.36 4.96
N GLU A 72 18.25 1.26 4.94
CA GLU A 72 18.97 0.50 3.93
C GLU A 72 18.63 -1.00 4.02
N LYS A 73 18.66 -1.58 5.21
CA LYS A 73 18.33 -2.99 5.42
C LYS A 73 16.91 -3.35 5.00
N ILE A 74 15.96 -2.42 5.17
CA ILE A 74 14.56 -2.57 4.76
C ILE A 74 14.39 -2.26 3.26
N GLY A 75 15.32 -1.53 2.65
CA GLY A 75 15.29 -1.16 1.24
C GLY A 75 14.36 0.04 0.95
N ILE A 76 14.17 0.95 1.90
CA ILE A 76 13.35 2.16 1.76
C ILE A 76 14.11 3.47 2.02
N ALA A 77 15.44 3.43 2.02
CA ALA A 77 16.25 4.63 2.27
C ALA A 77 16.02 5.73 1.22
N LYS A 78 15.93 5.35 -0.07
CA LYS A 78 15.64 6.30 -1.17
C LYS A 78 14.23 6.87 -1.04
N TYR A 79 13.26 6.05 -0.67
CA TYR A 79 11.88 6.47 -0.40
C TYR A 79 11.84 7.50 0.74
N GLU A 80 12.47 7.21 1.88
CA GLU A 80 12.53 8.11 3.02
C GLU A 80 13.10 9.48 2.62
N LYS A 81 14.27 9.47 1.97
CA LYS A 81 14.92 10.70 1.52
C LYS A 81 13.98 11.55 0.67
N ARG A 82 13.29 10.93 -0.29
CA ARG A 82 12.38 11.63 -1.20
C ARG A 82 11.15 12.18 -0.46
N VAL A 83 10.52 11.39 0.40
CA VAL A 83 9.36 11.83 1.19
C VAL A 83 9.74 12.98 2.12
N ARG A 84 10.90 12.92 2.75
CA ARG A 84 11.43 13.99 3.61
C ARG A 84 11.67 15.27 2.82
N GLU A 85 12.26 15.21 1.63
CA GLU A 85 12.45 16.35 0.74
C GLU A 85 11.11 17.00 0.38
N ILE A 86 10.13 16.23 -0.05
CA ILE A 86 8.77 16.69 -0.37
C ILE A 86 8.13 17.34 0.87
N ALA A 87 8.21 16.68 2.03
CA ALA A 87 7.62 17.16 3.27
C ALA A 87 8.14 18.55 3.65
N PHE A 88 9.45 18.76 3.62
CA PHE A 88 10.04 20.05 3.93
C PHE A 88 9.82 21.09 2.82
N ASN A 89 9.77 20.69 1.56
CA ASN A 89 9.43 21.60 0.47
C ASN A 89 8.01 22.14 0.61
N TRP A 90 7.05 21.27 0.92
CA TRP A 90 5.63 21.66 1.01
C TRP A 90 5.29 22.45 2.26
N PHE A 91 5.87 22.11 3.40
CA PHE A 91 5.40 22.61 4.69
C PHE A 91 6.39 23.52 5.44
N ALA A 92 7.66 23.53 5.06
CA ALA A 92 8.64 24.41 5.67
C ALA A 92 8.91 25.70 4.88
N LYS A 93 8.59 25.73 3.58
CA LYS A 93 8.84 26.89 2.71
C LYS A 93 7.58 27.72 2.49
N PRO A 94 7.70 29.05 2.25
CA PRO A 94 6.58 29.86 1.82
C PRO A 94 6.01 29.36 0.49
N GLN A 95 4.69 29.28 0.38
CA GLN A 95 3.97 28.65 -0.73
C GLN A 95 4.10 29.37 -2.09
N ALA A 96 4.81 30.48 -2.20
CA ALA A 96 4.79 31.34 -3.39
C ALA A 96 5.44 30.74 -4.66
N GLU A 97 6.18 29.62 -4.57
CA GLU A 97 6.96 29.09 -5.70
C GLU A 97 6.97 27.55 -5.78
N LEU A 98 5.88 26.88 -5.37
CA LEU A 98 5.84 25.43 -5.43
C LEU A 98 5.65 24.98 -6.89
N LYS A 99 6.70 24.41 -7.47
CA LYS A 99 6.62 23.60 -8.68
C LYS A 99 6.58 22.14 -8.26
N PHE A 100 5.55 21.45 -8.68
CA PHE A 100 5.40 20.04 -8.41
C PHE A 100 6.00 19.21 -9.54
N ASP A 101 6.71 18.16 -9.17
CA ASP A 101 7.13 17.14 -10.12
C ASP A 101 6.09 16.01 -10.20
N ASP A 102 6.35 15.00 -11.03
CA ASP A 102 5.40 13.92 -11.30
C ASP A 102 5.04 13.13 -10.04
N ILE A 103 5.97 12.93 -9.08
CA ILE A 103 5.70 12.28 -7.80
C ILE A 103 4.80 13.14 -6.93
N GLU A 104 5.10 14.43 -6.83
CA GLU A 104 4.34 15.37 -6.03
C GLU A 104 2.92 15.53 -6.58
N GLU A 105 2.76 15.63 -7.91
CA GLU A 105 1.46 15.63 -8.57
C GLU A 105 0.70 14.32 -8.32
N TYR A 106 1.38 13.19 -8.42
CA TYR A 106 0.78 11.88 -8.12
C TYR A 106 0.26 11.81 -6.69
N ILE A 107 1.03 12.29 -5.69
CA ILE A 107 0.61 12.34 -4.29
C ILE A 107 -0.61 13.25 -4.11
N LEU A 108 -0.61 14.45 -4.71
CA LEU A 108 -1.72 15.39 -4.61
C LEU A 108 -3.00 14.84 -5.25
N LEU A 109 -2.89 14.23 -6.43
CA LEU A 109 -4.01 13.63 -7.14
C LEU A 109 -4.53 12.35 -6.47
N SER A 110 -3.71 11.70 -5.65
CA SER A 110 -4.10 10.53 -4.87
C SER A 110 -5.08 10.84 -3.71
N GLY A 111 -5.31 12.13 -3.43
CA GLY A 111 -6.21 12.57 -2.37
C GLY A 111 -5.66 12.33 -0.97
N THR A 112 -6.55 12.19 0.02
CA THR A 112 -6.14 12.11 1.42
C THR A 112 -5.58 10.74 1.81
N LEU A 113 -6.10 9.66 1.22
CA LEU A 113 -5.82 8.26 1.59
C LEU A 113 -5.23 7.41 0.46
N GLY A 114 -4.92 8.02 -0.68
CA GLY A 114 -4.50 7.29 -1.88
C GLY A 114 -5.68 6.88 -2.79
N ARG A 115 -5.36 6.36 -3.97
CA ARG A 115 -6.33 5.97 -4.99
C ARG A 115 -6.42 4.45 -5.11
N VAL A 116 -7.55 3.90 -4.71
CA VAL A 116 -7.85 2.46 -4.83
C VAL A 116 -7.83 1.97 -6.28
N ASP A 117 -8.16 2.84 -7.23
CA ASP A 117 -8.13 2.55 -8.66
C ASP A 117 -6.71 2.26 -9.16
N VAL A 118 -5.70 2.95 -8.66
CA VAL A 118 -4.29 2.73 -9.02
C VAL A 118 -3.82 1.33 -8.58
N GLY A 119 -4.13 0.91 -7.36
CA GLY A 119 -3.81 -0.44 -6.90
C GLY A 119 -4.48 -1.53 -7.75
N THR A 120 -5.71 -1.27 -8.20
CA THR A 120 -6.42 -2.16 -9.12
C THR A 120 -5.75 -2.20 -10.49
N MET A 121 -5.27 -1.06 -11.00
CA MET A 121 -4.51 -0.94 -12.25
C MET A 121 -3.25 -1.82 -12.21
N ILE A 122 -2.43 -1.65 -11.17
CA ILE A 122 -1.17 -2.38 -11.00
C ILE A 122 -1.41 -3.88 -10.97
N ASN A 123 -2.35 -4.34 -10.15
CA ASN A 123 -2.67 -5.76 -10.04
C ASN A 123 -3.20 -6.34 -11.36
N SER A 124 -3.99 -5.56 -12.10
CA SER A 124 -4.49 -5.95 -13.40
C SER A 124 -3.36 -6.11 -14.42
N HIS A 125 -2.48 -5.10 -14.50
CA HIS A 125 -1.35 -5.12 -15.44
C HIS A 125 -0.34 -6.22 -15.07
N LYS A 126 0.00 -6.39 -13.80
CA LYS A 126 0.86 -7.46 -13.32
C LYS A 126 0.32 -8.82 -13.74
N THR A 127 -0.96 -9.06 -13.53
CA THR A 127 -1.61 -10.33 -13.91
C THR A 127 -1.61 -10.57 -15.41
N ILE A 128 -1.75 -9.51 -16.21
CA ILE A 128 -1.72 -9.60 -17.68
C ILE A 128 -0.30 -9.83 -18.16
N THR A 129 0.68 -9.08 -17.67
CA THR A 129 2.07 -9.10 -18.16
C THR A 129 2.84 -10.32 -17.67
N GLU A 130 2.81 -10.63 -16.38
CA GLU A 130 3.57 -11.75 -15.79
C GLU A 130 3.01 -13.12 -16.17
N ASN A 131 1.70 -13.23 -16.39
CA ASN A 131 1.07 -14.50 -16.74
C ASN A 131 0.79 -14.65 -18.24
N ASN A 132 1.22 -13.71 -19.08
CA ASN A 132 0.91 -13.69 -20.53
C ASN A 132 -0.59 -13.87 -20.83
N LYS A 133 -1.46 -13.38 -19.92
CA LYS A 133 -2.91 -13.52 -20.04
C LYS A 133 -3.49 -12.35 -20.82
N SER A 134 -4.39 -12.64 -21.76
CA SER A 134 -5.13 -11.58 -22.44
C SER A 134 -6.03 -10.80 -21.45
N LYS A 135 -6.35 -9.54 -21.78
CA LYS A 135 -7.33 -8.71 -21.02
C LYS A 135 -8.64 -9.47 -20.79
N PHE A 136 -9.05 -10.29 -21.75
CA PHE A 136 -10.25 -11.14 -21.66
C PHE A 136 -10.08 -12.25 -20.59
N SER A 137 -8.95 -12.94 -20.55
CA SER A 137 -8.68 -13.96 -19.52
C SER A 137 -8.65 -13.36 -18.11
N TYR A 138 -8.16 -12.12 -17.97
CA TYR A 138 -8.21 -11.39 -16.71
C TYR A 138 -9.66 -11.06 -16.28
N LEU A 139 -10.50 -10.60 -17.23
CA LEU A 139 -11.91 -10.35 -16.96
C LEU A 139 -12.63 -11.63 -16.52
N VAL A 140 -12.40 -12.74 -17.22
CA VAL A 140 -12.99 -14.04 -16.86
C VAL A 140 -12.54 -14.45 -15.45
N SER A 141 -11.26 -14.31 -15.10
CA SER A 141 -10.78 -14.64 -13.74
C SER A 141 -11.32 -13.68 -12.67
N SER A 142 -11.69 -12.47 -13.01
CA SER A 142 -12.34 -11.52 -12.08
C SER A 142 -13.82 -11.86 -11.82
N ILE A 143 -14.50 -12.46 -12.83
CA ILE A 143 -15.88 -12.94 -12.72
C ILE A 143 -15.91 -14.32 -12.06
N PHE A 144 -14.96 -15.18 -12.42
CA PHE A 144 -14.82 -16.54 -11.95
C PHE A 144 -13.43 -16.74 -11.31
N PRO A 145 -13.21 -16.26 -10.08
CA PRO A 145 -11.92 -16.36 -9.41
C PRO A 145 -11.45 -17.81 -9.29
N PRO A 146 -10.16 -18.07 -9.40
CA PRO A 146 -9.62 -19.44 -9.33
C PRO A 146 -9.81 -20.03 -7.93
N LYS A 147 -9.69 -21.39 -7.85
CA LYS A 147 -9.82 -22.14 -6.60
C LYS A 147 -8.90 -21.57 -5.50
N SER A 148 -7.68 -21.15 -5.84
CA SER A 148 -6.71 -20.56 -4.91
C SER A 148 -7.26 -19.37 -4.12
N GLU A 149 -8.06 -18.51 -4.74
CA GLU A 149 -8.71 -17.39 -4.06
C GLU A 149 -10.00 -17.80 -3.35
N MET A 150 -10.81 -18.64 -4.03
CA MET A 150 -12.12 -19.03 -3.48
C MET A 150 -12.03 -19.86 -2.21
N GLN A 151 -10.98 -20.67 -2.05
CA GLN A 151 -10.78 -21.50 -0.86
C GLN A 151 -10.56 -20.69 0.43
N TYR A 152 -10.05 -19.44 0.34
CA TYR A 152 -9.91 -18.56 1.51
C TYR A 152 -11.25 -17.97 1.93
N LYS A 153 -12.08 -17.54 0.97
CA LYS A 153 -13.39 -16.94 1.24
C LYS A 153 -14.46 -18.00 1.57
N TYR A 154 -14.31 -19.19 1.00
CA TYR A 154 -15.27 -20.30 1.11
C TYR A 154 -14.54 -21.60 1.46
N PRO A 155 -14.32 -21.90 2.77
CA PRO A 155 -13.52 -23.03 3.22
C PRO A 155 -13.98 -24.41 2.70
N TYR A 156 -15.26 -24.55 2.33
CA TYR A 156 -15.79 -25.79 1.76
C TYR A 156 -15.18 -26.14 0.40
N VAL A 157 -14.72 -25.12 -0.37
CA VAL A 157 -14.02 -25.33 -1.66
C VAL A 157 -12.66 -25.98 -1.46
N LYS A 158 -12.01 -25.76 -0.31
CA LYS A 158 -10.74 -26.41 0.03
C LYS A 158 -10.91 -27.93 0.14
N LYS A 159 -12.02 -28.36 0.80
CA LYS A 159 -12.32 -29.79 1.02
C LYS A 159 -12.91 -30.46 -0.23
N THR A 160 -13.74 -29.73 -0.97
CA THR A 160 -14.50 -30.29 -2.11
C THR A 160 -14.38 -29.37 -3.33
N PRO A 161 -13.34 -29.55 -4.19
CA PRO A 161 -13.09 -28.69 -5.34
C PRO A 161 -14.24 -28.60 -6.35
N PHE A 162 -15.07 -29.64 -6.45
CA PHE A 162 -16.24 -29.69 -7.34
C PHE A 162 -17.32 -28.65 -6.96
N LEU A 163 -17.29 -28.10 -5.76
CA LEU A 163 -18.19 -27.05 -5.31
C LEU A 163 -17.74 -25.64 -5.74
N LEU A 164 -16.67 -25.51 -6.53
CA LEU A 164 -16.20 -24.24 -7.04
C LEU A 164 -17.29 -23.44 -7.80
N PRO A 165 -18.09 -24.02 -8.71
CA PRO A 165 -19.20 -23.31 -9.35
C PRO A 165 -20.24 -22.79 -8.36
N ILE A 166 -20.56 -23.58 -7.35
CA ILE A 166 -21.50 -23.17 -6.29
C ILE A 166 -20.93 -22.00 -5.48
N SER A 167 -19.64 -21.99 -5.23
CA SER A 167 -19.00 -20.86 -4.54
C SER A 167 -19.06 -19.57 -5.36
N TRP A 168 -18.99 -19.62 -6.68
CA TRP A 168 -19.21 -18.46 -7.54
C TRP A 168 -20.65 -17.97 -7.44
N CYS A 169 -21.64 -18.86 -7.48
CA CYS A 169 -23.04 -18.47 -7.28
C CYS A 169 -23.25 -17.83 -5.90
N HIS A 170 -22.63 -18.40 -4.84
CA HIS A 170 -22.68 -17.84 -3.49
C HIS A 170 -22.06 -16.44 -3.43
N MET A 171 -20.86 -16.27 -4.03
CA MET A 171 -20.16 -14.98 -4.11
C MET A 171 -21.01 -13.93 -4.84
N TRP A 172 -21.59 -14.28 -5.98
CA TRP A 172 -22.42 -13.36 -6.76
C TRP A 172 -23.73 -13.06 -6.06
N GLY A 173 -24.36 -14.07 -5.43
CA GLY A 173 -25.55 -13.86 -4.61
C GLY A 173 -25.27 -12.88 -3.47
N LYS A 174 -24.18 -13.06 -2.72
CA LYS A 174 -23.79 -12.13 -1.67
C LYS A 174 -23.58 -10.71 -2.21
N ARG A 175 -22.86 -10.55 -3.33
CA ARG A 175 -22.62 -9.24 -3.96
C ARG A 175 -23.89 -8.54 -4.43
N LEU A 176 -24.85 -9.29 -4.98
CA LEU A 176 -26.09 -8.72 -5.52
C LEU A 176 -27.10 -8.38 -4.43
N PHE A 177 -27.19 -9.20 -3.38
CA PHE A 177 -28.28 -9.10 -2.39
C PHE A 177 -27.82 -8.46 -1.07
N VAL A 178 -26.55 -8.63 -0.68
CA VAL A 178 -26.02 -8.13 0.60
C VAL A 178 -25.19 -6.87 0.40
N ASP A 179 -24.23 -6.90 -0.53
CA ASP A 179 -23.27 -5.81 -0.75
C ASP A 179 -23.79 -4.83 -1.83
N ARG A 180 -24.97 -4.25 -1.61
CA ARG A 180 -25.67 -3.36 -2.57
C ARG A 180 -24.87 -2.13 -3.04
N ASN A 181 -23.78 -1.77 -2.34
CA ASN A 181 -22.97 -0.57 -2.61
C ASN A 181 -21.75 -0.81 -3.51
N ILE A 182 -21.54 -2.02 -4.00
CA ILE A 182 -20.42 -2.26 -4.91
C ILE A 182 -20.81 -1.83 -6.31
N ASN A 183 -20.31 -0.68 -6.74
CA ASN A 183 -20.36 -0.23 -8.12
C ASN A 183 -19.51 -1.14 -9.02
N PHE A 184 -19.99 -2.38 -9.24
CA PHE A 184 -19.31 -3.38 -10.06
C PHE A 184 -19.04 -2.86 -11.48
N LYS A 185 -19.98 -2.10 -12.06
CA LYS A 185 -19.81 -1.48 -13.37
C LYS A 185 -18.67 -0.47 -13.39
N SER A 186 -18.52 0.36 -12.33
CA SER A 186 -17.43 1.32 -12.25
C SER A 186 -16.09 0.61 -12.03
N GLY A 187 -16.06 -0.45 -11.24
CA GLY A 187 -14.84 -1.26 -11.04
C GLY A 187 -14.32 -1.93 -12.30
N ILE A 188 -15.23 -2.48 -13.15
CA ILE A 188 -14.82 -3.05 -14.46
C ILE A 188 -14.41 -1.93 -15.41
N LYS A 189 -15.20 -0.84 -15.50
CA LYS A 189 -14.89 0.29 -16.37
C LYS A 189 -13.51 0.88 -16.03
N ASN A 190 -13.22 1.09 -14.76
CA ASN A 190 -11.94 1.61 -14.32
C ASN A 190 -10.77 0.66 -14.66
N ARG A 191 -10.96 -0.66 -14.49
CA ARG A 191 -9.95 -1.67 -14.84
C ARG A 191 -9.61 -1.73 -16.33
N MET A 192 -10.55 -1.31 -17.20
CA MET A 192 -10.37 -1.32 -18.66
C MET A 192 -9.90 0.02 -19.22
N SER A 193 -9.98 1.11 -18.44
CA SER A 193 -9.64 2.46 -18.90
C SER A 193 -8.16 2.80 -18.85
N TYR A 194 -7.34 1.98 -18.19
CA TYR A 194 -5.91 2.23 -18.08
C TYR A 194 -5.16 1.90 -19.37
N THR A 195 -4.30 2.82 -19.76
CA THR A 195 -3.41 2.69 -20.92
C THR A 195 -2.05 2.11 -20.49
N ASP A 196 -1.28 1.65 -21.47
CA ASP A 196 0.11 1.22 -21.22
C ASP A 196 0.98 2.42 -20.78
N GLU A 197 0.61 3.64 -21.15
CA GLU A 197 1.26 4.89 -20.71
C GLU A 197 1.06 5.12 -19.22
N ASP A 198 -0.15 4.95 -18.69
CA ASP A 198 -0.44 5.08 -17.25
C ASP A 198 0.40 4.10 -16.42
N VAL A 199 0.56 2.89 -16.94
CA VAL A 199 1.34 1.85 -16.27
C VAL A 199 2.84 2.18 -16.30
N ASN A 200 3.35 2.67 -17.42
CA ASN A 200 4.76 3.05 -17.56
C ASN A 200 5.08 4.27 -16.69
N LEU A 201 4.19 5.26 -16.64
CA LEU A 201 4.32 6.40 -15.72
C LEU A 201 4.41 5.90 -14.28
N TYR A 202 3.50 5.03 -13.87
CA TYR A 202 3.53 4.52 -12.50
C TYR A 202 4.81 3.72 -12.18
N LYS A 203 5.30 2.92 -13.13
CA LYS A 203 6.58 2.22 -12.97
C LYS A 203 7.73 3.21 -12.78
N SER A 204 7.79 4.28 -13.56
CA SER A 204 8.83 5.30 -13.41
C SER A 204 8.78 5.98 -12.04
N LEU A 205 7.56 6.24 -11.49
CA LEU A 205 7.40 6.78 -10.14
C LEU A 205 7.90 5.80 -9.07
N LEU A 206 7.63 4.50 -9.22
CA LEU A 206 8.16 3.48 -8.31
C LEU A 206 9.69 3.41 -8.37
N ASP A 207 10.27 3.41 -9.56
CA ASP A 207 11.71 3.37 -9.78
C ASP A 207 12.39 4.61 -9.18
N GLU A 208 11.78 5.79 -9.35
CA GLU A 208 12.26 7.03 -8.76
C GLU A 208 12.21 7.00 -7.22
N MET A 209 11.21 6.33 -6.65
CA MET A 209 11.10 6.14 -5.18
C MET A 209 11.96 4.99 -4.65
N GLY A 210 12.69 4.28 -5.52
CA GLY A 210 13.61 3.20 -5.13
C GLY A 210 12.95 1.84 -4.93
N PHE A 211 11.83 1.58 -5.59
CA PHE A 211 11.11 0.30 -5.49
C PHE A 211 11.39 -0.66 -6.64
N ASP A 212 12.46 -0.47 -7.39
CA ASP A 212 12.89 -1.32 -8.50
C ASP A 212 13.07 -2.76 -8.02
N GLY A 213 12.35 -3.68 -8.63
CA GLY A 213 12.53 -5.11 -8.41
C GLY A 213 12.12 -5.64 -7.03
N ILE A 214 11.69 -4.80 -6.11
CA ILE A 214 11.13 -5.23 -4.83
C ILE A 214 9.71 -5.71 -5.10
N GLY A 215 9.56 -7.01 -5.31
CA GLY A 215 8.25 -7.63 -5.51
C GLY A 215 7.30 -7.25 -4.37
N ILE A 216 6.06 -6.91 -4.73
CA ILE A 216 4.98 -6.54 -3.80
C ILE A 216 4.81 -7.57 -2.65
N ASN A 217 5.27 -8.80 -2.86
CA ASN A 217 5.06 -9.93 -1.95
C ASN A 217 6.00 -9.96 -0.73
N ASN A 218 7.09 -9.19 -0.69
CA ASN A 218 8.09 -9.33 0.37
C ASN A 218 7.83 -8.47 1.61
N PHE A 219 6.91 -7.51 1.57
CA PHE A 219 6.61 -6.62 2.70
C PHE A 219 5.28 -6.91 3.40
N CYS A 220 4.43 -7.76 2.83
CA CYS A 220 3.05 -7.95 3.30
C CYS A 220 2.88 -8.99 4.42
N LEU A 221 3.92 -9.38 5.15
CA LEU A 221 3.80 -10.33 6.26
C LEU A 221 3.41 -9.70 7.60
N LEU A 222 3.22 -8.39 7.68
CA LEU A 222 2.85 -7.71 8.94
C LEU A 222 1.45 -7.07 8.91
N TYR A 223 0.74 -7.11 7.79
CA TYR A 223 -0.65 -6.68 7.72
C TYR A 223 -1.50 -7.85 7.21
N THR A 224 -1.67 -8.84 8.06
CA THR A 224 -2.81 -9.74 7.90
C THR A 224 -4.05 -9.00 8.34
N SER A 225 -5.07 -9.13 7.55
CA SER A 225 -6.39 -8.52 7.54
C SER A 225 -7.23 -8.67 8.83
N ASP A 226 -6.64 -8.85 9.98
CA ASP A 226 -7.37 -9.12 11.22
C ASP A 226 -7.84 -7.85 11.96
N ALA A 227 -7.49 -6.66 11.44
CA ALA A 227 -7.93 -5.40 12.04
C ALA A 227 -9.13 -4.74 11.36
N ALA A 228 -9.77 -5.41 10.39
CA ALA A 228 -10.90 -4.85 9.64
C ALA A 228 -12.25 -5.53 9.93
N ASP A 229 -12.30 -6.49 10.86
CA ASP A 229 -13.52 -7.26 11.20
C ASP A 229 -13.93 -7.14 12.68
N GLU A 230 -13.54 -6.05 13.38
CA GLU A 230 -14.18 -5.64 14.64
C GLU A 230 -14.94 -4.33 14.50
#